data_fa01bbc584da1a73d5bc7bd55158a131
#
_entry.id   fa01bbc584da1a73d5bc7bd55158a131
#
_cell.length_a   1.000
_cell.length_b   1.000
_cell.length_c   1.000
_cell.angle_alpha   90.00
_cell.angle_beta   90.00
_cell.angle_gamma   90.00
#
_symmetry.space_group_name_H-M   'P 1'
#
loop_
_entity.id
_entity.type
_entity.pdbx_description
1 polymer ?
#
loop_
_entity_poly.entity_id
_entity_poly.type
_entity_poly.pdbx_seq_one_letter_code
_entity_poly.pdbx_strand_id
1 'polypeptide(L)'
;MAQTLLATRQITKRYGSSVAVDGVSLTLQEGQIYGLVGQNGAGKTTLMRMMTGQTLPSSGELELFGETSPQGIDRMRANLGAVVETPSFFPFFTARENLEYYRRQRGIVGRGCIDDALRQVELGDTGSKKFKDFSLGMKQRLGLALALLNRPA
;
A
#
# COMPACT_ATOMS: atom_id res chain seq x y z
N MET A 1 -21.96 6.01 13.40
CA MET A 1 -21.88 5.09 12.25
C MET A 1 -20.43 5.00 11.85
N ALA A 2 -19.89 3.80 11.55
CA ALA A 2 -18.51 3.65 11.11
C ALA A 2 -18.33 4.34 9.74
N GLN A 3 -17.23 5.06 9.58
CA GLN A 3 -16.92 5.78 8.33
C GLN A 3 -16.48 4.78 7.27
N THR A 4 -16.99 4.92 6.03
CA THR A 4 -16.48 4.18 4.88
C THR A 4 -15.13 4.78 4.47
N LEU A 5 -14.09 3.97 4.46
CA LEU A 5 -12.74 4.38 4.05
C LEU A 5 -12.49 4.09 2.57
N LEU A 6 -13.03 2.96 2.09
CA LEU A 6 -12.91 2.55 0.69
C LEU A 6 -14.17 1.80 0.27
N ALA A 7 -14.68 2.10 -0.91
CA ALA A 7 -15.72 1.28 -1.54
C ALA A 7 -15.40 1.07 -3.03
N THR A 8 -15.77 -0.10 -3.54
CA THR A 8 -15.78 -0.39 -4.97
C THR A 8 -17.19 -0.75 -5.41
N ARG A 9 -17.58 -0.31 -6.61
CA ARG A 9 -18.87 -0.64 -7.22
C ARG A 9 -18.63 -1.24 -8.60
N GLN A 10 -18.91 -2.54 -8.74
CA GLN A 10 -18.74 -3.29 -10.00
C GLN A 10 -17.37 -3.09 -10.66
N ILE A 11 -16.30 -3.01 -9.82
CA ILE A 11 -14.95 -2.75 -10.34
C ILE A 11 -14.45 -3.95 -11.12
N THR A 12 -13.97 -3.71 -12.33
CA THR A 12 -13.54 -4.72 -13.28
C THR A 12 -12.15 -4.40 -13.82
N LYS A 13 -11.32 -5.42 -14.01
CA LYS A 13 -10.03 -5.32 -14.69
C LYS A 13 -9.90 -6.35 -15.78
N ARG A 14 -9.62 -5.87 -16.99
CA ARG A 14 -9.34 -6.68 -18.18
C ARG A 14 -7.91 -6.44 -18.65
N TYR A 15 -7.24 -7.50 -19.06
CA TYR A 15 -5.94 -7.47 -19.74
C TYR A 15 -6.11 -8.17 -21.11
N GLY A 16 -6.28 -7.39 -22.17
CA GLY A 16 -6.68 -7.94 -23.46
C GLY A 16 -8.01 -8.71 -23.36
N SER A 17 -8.02 -9.97 -23.75
CA SER A 17 -9.19 -10.86 -23.66
C SER A 17 -9.40 -11.48 -22.26
N SER A 18 -8.42 -11.40 -21.36
CA SER A 18 -8.51 -11.99 -20.03
C SER A 18 -9.16 -11.04 -19.02
N VAL A 19 -10.11 -11.54 -18.24
CA VAL A 19 -10.74 -10.82 -17.13
C VAL A 19 -10.08 -11.23 -15.83
N ALA A 20 -9.31 -10.34 -15.22
CA ALA A 20 -8.60 -10.59 -13.97
C ALA A 20 -9.45 -10.30 -12.72
N VAL A 21 -10.37 -9.34 -12.82
CA VAL A 21 -11.36 -9.01 -11.78
C VAL A 21 -12.65 -8.68 -12.50
N ASP A 22 -13.78 -9.23 -12.08
CA ASP A 22 -15.07 -9.08 -12.73
C ASP A 22 -16.15 -8.60 -11.76
N GLY A 23 -16.57 -7.35 -11.92
CA GLY A 23 -17.72 -6.75 -11.24
C GLY A 23 -17.69 -6.78 -9.71
N VAL A 24 -16.52 -6.63 -9.07
CA VAL A 24 -16.38 -6.74 -7.61
C VAL A 24 -16.90 -5.47 -6.92
N SER A 25 -17.83 -5.65 -5.98
CA SER A 25 -18.30 -4.59 -5.09
C SER A 25 -17.98 -4.96 -3.64
N LEU A 26 -17.31 -4.06 -2.92
CA LEU A 26 -16.98 -4.23 -1.50
C LEU A 26 -16.91 -2.86 -0.80
N THR A 27 -17.05 -2.87 0.51
CA THR A 27 -16.93 -1.66 1.33
C THR A 27 -16.05 -1.97 2.54
N LEU A 28 -15.04 -1.13 2.76
CA LEU A 28 -14.15 -1.19 3.91
C LEU A 28 -14.47 -0.03 4.86
N GLN A 29 -14.69 -0.34 6.13
CA GLN A 29 -15.05 0.65 7.15
C GLN A 29 -13.88 0.85 8.13
N GLU A 30 -13.86 2.01 8.75
CA GLU A 30 -12.89 2.36 9.80
C GLU A 30 -12.92 1.34 10.95
N GLY A 31 -11.74 1.03 11.49
CA GLY A 31 -11.56 0.15 12.64
C GLY A 31 -11.78 -1.34 12.36
N GLN A 32 -11.99 -1.75 11.11
CA GLN A 32 -12.23 -3.14 10.76
C GLN A 32 -11.03 -3.78 10.05
N ILE A 33 -10.89 -5.08 10.23
CA ILE A 33 -9.91 -5.93 9.53
C ILE A 33 -10.66 -6.81 8.54
N TYR A 34 -10.30 -6.72 7.26
CA TYR A 34 -10.90 -7.51 6.20
C TYR A 34 -9.93 -8.56 5.66
N GLY A 35 -10.38 -9.80 5.57
CA GLY A 35 -9.65 -10.89 4.93
C GLY A 35 -10.12 -11.11 3.50
N LEU A 36 -9.21 -10.96 2.53
CA LEU A 36 -9.48 -11.30 1.13
C LEU A 36 -8.93 -12.69 0.81
N VAL A 37 -9.81 -13.68 0.74
CA VAL A 37 -9.47 -15.09 0.55
C VAL A 37 -9.89 -15.57 -0.83
N GLY A 38 -9.11 -16.47 -1.42
CA GLY A 38 -9.39 -17.07 -2.73
C GLY A 38 -8.18 -17.82 -3.28
N GLN A 39 -8.40 -18.62 -4.32
CA GLN A 39 -7.35 -19.39 -5.00
C GLN A 39 -6.27 -18.49 -5.62
N ASN A 40 -5.10 -19.07 -5.93
CA ASN A 40 -4.08 -18.37 -6.71
C ASN A 40 -4.66 -18.07 -8.12
N GLY A 41 -4.43 -16.83 -8.59
CA GLY A 41 -5.01 -16.37 -9.86
C GLY A 41 -6.42 -15.77 -9.76
N ALA A 42 -7.11 -15.83 -8.59
CA ALA A 42 -8.46 -15.28 -8.42
C ALA A 42 -8.58 -13.75 -8.47
N GLY A 43 -7.52 -13.03 -8.86
CA GLY A 43 -7.55 -11.57 -9.01
C GLY A 43 -7.30 -10.76 -7.73
N LYS A 44 -7.01 -11.38 -6.58
CA LYS A 44 -6.80 -10.68 -5.30
C LYS A 44 -5.76 -9.57 -5.39
N THR A 45 -4.58 -9.88 -5.91
CA THR A 45 -3.50 -8.89 -6.08
C THR A 45 -3.90 -7.78 -7.06
N THR A 46 -4.61 -8.13 -8.13
CA THR A 46 -5.11 -7.14 -9.10
C THR A 46 -6.13 -6.20 -8.46
N LEU A 47 -7.04 -6.74 -7.64
CA LEU A 47 -7.99 -5.92 -6.89
C LEU A 47 -7.26 -4.97 -5.92
N MET A 48 -6.29 -5.46 -5.15
CA MET A 48 -5.47 -4.62 -4.26
C MET A 48 -4.71 -3.54 -5.05
N ARG A 49 -4.14 -3.88 -6.22
CA ARG A 49 -3.45 -2.89 -7.08
C ARG A 49 -4.39 -1.81 -7.62
N MET A 50 -5.64 -2.13 -7.91
CA MET A 50 -6.63 -1.12 -8.29
C MET A 50 -6.98 -0.20 -7.12
N MET A 51 -7.23 -0.75 -5.94
CA MET A 51 -7.52 0.03 -4.74
C MET A 51 -6.37 0.97 -4.35
N THR A 52 -5.12 0.51 -4.48
CA THR A 52 -3.92 1.30 -4.15
C THR A 52 -3.44 2.20 -5.28
N GLY A 53 -4.06 2.16 -6.44
CA GLY A 53 -3.72 2.98 -7.60
C GLY A 53 -2.53 2.53 -8.43
N GLN A 54 -2.01 1.32 -8.19
CA GLN A 54 -0.93 0.74 -9.01
C GLN A 54 -1.42 0.29 -10.39
N THR A 55 -2.73 0.11 -10.56
CA THR A 55 -3.36 -0.11 -11.85
C THR A 55 -4.75 0.54 -11.88
N LEU A 56 -5.15 1.03 -13.03
CA LEU A 56 -6.49 1.59 -13.21
C LEU A 56 -7.51 0.48 -13.51
N PRO A 57 -8.73 0.57 -13.00
CA PRO A 57 -9.81 -0.31 -13.41
C PRO A 57 -10.15 -0.11 -14.89
N SER A 58 -10.70 -1.15 -15.53
CA SER A 58 -11.23 -1.07 -16.88
C SER A 58 -12.65 -0.51 -16.89
N SER A 59 -13.42 -0.77 -15.81
CA SER A 59 -14.76 -0.22 -15.57
C SER A 59 -15.12 -0.33 -14.09
N GLY A 60 -16.26 0.25 -13.71
CA GLY A 60 -16.70 0.34 -12.32
C GLY A 60 -16.15 1.58 -11.61
N GLU A 61 -16.48 1.72 -10.35
CA GLU A 61 -16.17 2.90 -9.55
C GLU A 61 -15.34 2.53 -8.33
N LEU A 62 -14.44 3.43 -7.95
CA LEU A 62 -13.69 3.41 -6.69
C LEU A 62 -14.03 4.69 -5.91
N GLU A 63 -14.35 4.51 -4.64
CA GLU A 63 -14.45 5.59 -3.66
C GLU A 63 -13.36 5.41 -2.62
N LEU A 64 -12.62 6.47 -2.31
CA LEU A 64 -11.54 6.46 -1.31
C LEU A 64 -11.68 7.68 -0.40
N PHE A 65 -11.93 7.43 0.90
CA PHE A 65 -12.17 8.47 1.91
C PHE A 65 -13.27 9.48 1.49
N GLY A 66 -14.35 8.98 0.85
CA GLY A 66 -15.46 9.79 0.35
C GLY A 66 -15.25 10.47 -1.00
N GLU A 67 -14.04 10.33 -1.60
CA GLU A 67 -13.72 10.89 -2.92
C GLU A 67 -13.94 9.86 -4.02
N THR A 68 -14.61 10.29 -5.08
CA THR A 68 -14.89 9.45 -6.26
C THR A 68 -14.24 9.98 -7.54
N SER A 69 -13.87 11.27 -7.55
CA SER A 69 -13.19 11.86 -8.69
C SER A 69 -11.73 11.35 -8.80
N PRO A 70 -11.18 11.13 -10.00
CA PRO A 70 -9.80 10.67 -10.17
C PRO A 70 -8.79 11.53 -9.41
N GLN A 71 -8.92 12.85 -9.49
CA GLN A 71 -8.03 13.81 -8.81
C GLN A 71 -8.20 13.77 -7.27
N GLY A 72 -9.44 13.55 -6.79
CA GLY A 72 -9.74 13.39 -5.37
C GLY A 72 -9.13 12.11 -4.82
N ILE A 73 -9.34 11.00 -5.51
CA ILE A 73 -8.76 9.69 -5.16
C ILE A 73 -7.23 9.76 -5.11
N ASP A 74 -6.58 10.40 -6.09
CA ASP A 74 -5.11 10.55 -6.10
C ASP A 74 -4.59 11.32 -4.88
N ARG A 75 -5.30 12.39 -4.46
CA ARG A 75 -4.97 13.09 -3.21
C ARG A 75 -5.16 12.21 -1.97
N MET A 76 -6.25 11.45 -1.92
CA MET A 76 -6.56 10.59 -0.77
C MET A 76 -5.61 9.40 -0.62
N ARG A 77 -4.96 8.96 -1.69
CA ARG A 77 -3.92 7.90 -1.63
C ARG A 77 -2.76 8.25 -0.71
N ALA A 78 -2.52 9.51 -0.42
CA ALA A 78 -1.55 9.91 0.59
C ALA A 78 -1.89 9.37 2.00
N ASN A 79 -3.18 9.11 2.28
CA ASN A 79 -3.66 8.56 3.53
C ASN A 79 -3.71 7.02 3.55
N LEU A 80 -3.28 6.38 2.47
CA LEU A 80 -3.30 4.93 2.32
C LEU A 80 -1.89 4.34 2.43
N GLY A 81 -1.68 3.44 3.38
CA GLY A 81 -0.48 2.61 3.44
C GLY A 81 -0.73 1.26 2.77
N ALA A 82 0.17 0.84 1.88
CA ALA A 82 0.01 -0.44 1.20
C ALA A 82 1.34 -1.17 1.02
N VAL A 83 1.30 -2.49 1.20
CA VAL A 83 2.35 -3.41 0.78
C VAL A 83 1.71 -4.39 -0.20
N VAL A 84 1.90 -4.13 -1.48
CA VAL A 84 1.48 -5.04 -2.55
C VAL A 84 2.76 -5.59 -3.17
N GLU A 85 3.05 -6.85 -2.87
CA GLU A 85 4.33 -7.50 -3.20
C GLU A 85 5.53 -6.94 -2.40
N THR A 86 6.74 -7.42 -2.70
CA THR A 86 7.94 -6.97 -2.00
C THR A 86 8.41 -5.64 -2.60
N PRO A 87 8.45 -4.54 -1.83
CA PRO A 87 9.00 -3.29 -2.32
C PRO A 87 10.44 -3.44 -2.81
N SER A 88 10.78 -2.76 -3.90
CA SER A 88 12.14 -2.73 -4.44
C SER A 88 13.00 -1.79 -3.60
N PHE A 89 13.76 -2.35 -2.67
CA PHE A 89 14.73 -1.61 -1.86
C PHE A 89 16.12 -1.67 -2.48
N PHE A 90 16.93 -0.65 -2.21
CA PHE A 90 18.33 -0.60 -2.64
C PHE A 90 19.17 -1.52 -1.77
N PRO A 91 19.83 -2.55 -2.35
CA PRO A 91 20.54 -3.59 -1.60
C PRO A 91 21.65 -3.06 -0.67
N PHE A 92 22.34 -2.01 -1.11
CA PHE A 92 23.49 -1.42 -0.42
C PHE A 92 23.12 -0.25 0.50
N PHE A 93 21.84 0.06 0.64
CA PHE A 93 21.34 1.06 1.58
C PHE A 93 20.94 0.38 2.90
N THR A 94 21.05 1.11 3.99
CA THR A 94 20.46 0.73 5.28
C THR A 94 18.93 0.84 5.23
N ALA A 95 18.24 0.38 6.27
CA ALA A 95 16.79 0.60 6.40
C ALA A 95 16.44 2.09 6.33
N ARG A 96 17.17 2.91 7.07
CA ARG A 96 16.98 4.37 7.14
C ARG A 96 17.22 5.05 5.80
N GLU A 97 18.29 4.72 5.10
CA GLU A 97 18.61 5.28 3.78
C GLU A 97 17.53 4.92 2.74
N ASN A 98 17.03 3.69 2.76
CA ASN A 98 15.92 3.27 1.92
C ASN A 98 14.64 4.07 2.20
N LEU A 99 14.24 4.20 3.47
CA LEU A 99 13.05 4.97 3.82
C LEU A 99 13.22 6.48 3.53
N GLU A 100 14.42 7.04 3.70
CA GLU A 100 14.71 8.43 3.35
C GLU A 100 14.55 8.69 1.84
N TYR A 101 14.96 7.74 1.00
CA TYR A 101 14.75 7.82 -0.43
C TYR A 101 13.25 7.92 -0.76
N TYR A 102 12.42 7.00 -0.22
CA TYR A 102 10.99 7.01 -0.48
C TYR A 102 10.26 8.19 0.17
N ARG A 103 10.72 8.66 1.33
CA ARG A 103 10.21 9.86 1.98
C ARG A 103 10.33 11.08 1.06
N ARG A 104 11.51 11.26 0.47
CA ARG A 104 11.76 12.36 -0.49
C ARG A 104 10.94 12.21 -1.76
N GLN A 105 10.90 11.02 -2.34
CA GLN A 105 10.13 10.72 -3.54
C GLN A 105 8.63 11.03 -3.37
N ARG A 106 8.09 10.76 -2.16
CA ARG A 106 6.70 11.02 -1.83
C ARG A 106 6.42 12.44 -1.31
N GLY A 107 7.43 13.29 -1.21
CA GLY A 107 7.27 14.65 -0.70
C GLY A 107 6.91 14.74 0.79
N ILE A 108 7.14 13.67 1.57
CA ILE A 108 6.80 13.66 3.00
C ILE A 108 7.74 14.58 3.76
N VAL A 109 7.16 15.56 4.47
CA VAL A 109 7.91 16.56 5.24
C VAL A 109 8.31 16.01 6.60
N GLY A 110 9.53 16.37 7.06
CA GLY A 110 10.08 15.93 8.34
C GLY A 110 10.73 14.56 8.27
N ARG A 111 11.73 14.32 9.16
CA ARG A 111 12.46 13.04 9.22
C ARG A 111 11.99 12.13 10.35
N GLY A 112 11.26 12.65 11.32
CA GLY A 112 10.78 11.88 12.48
C GLY A 112 9.91 10.67 12.10
N CYS A 113 9.20 10.74 10.97
CA CYS A 113 8.40 9.64 10.48
C CYS A 113 9.20 8.35 10.20
N ILE A 114 10.50 8.48 9.85
CA ILE A 114 11.38 7.32 9.61
C ILE A 114 11.66 6.60 10.92
N ASP A 115 12.01 7.34 11.97
CA ASP A 115 12.29 6.75 13.28
C ASP A 115 11.04 6.08 13.86
N ASP A 116 9.88 6.72 13.72
CA ASP A 116 8.60 6.18 14.15
C ASP A 116 8.27 4.89 13.39
N ALA A 117 8.38 4.89 12.07
CA ALA A 117 8.09 3.72 11.24
C ALA A 117 9.05 2.55 11.54
N LEU A 118 10.36 2.82 11.67
CA LEU A 118 11.34 1.78 12.01
C LEU A 118 11.11 1.20 13.40
N ARG A 119 10.72 2.03 14.37
CA ARG A 119 10.41 1.58 15.74
C ARG A 119 9.17 0.68 15.76
N GLN A 120 8.11 1.06 15.05
CA GLN A 120 6.86 0.28 14.97
C GLN A 120 7.06 -1.13 14.39
N VAL A 121 8.04 -1.30 13.51
CA VAL A 121 8.35 -2.60 12.90
C VAL A 121 9.57 -3.29 13.51
N GLU A 122 10.07 -2.82 14.66
CA GLU A 122 11.22 -3.38 15.36
C GLU A 122 12.50 -3.45 14.51
N LEU A 123 12.75 -2.42 13.72
CA LEU A 123 13.96 -2.26 12.91
C LEU A 123 14.80 -1.03 13.33
N GLY A 124 14.47 -0.40 14.46
CA GLY A 124 15.17 0.78 14.96
C GLY A 124 16.67 0.56 15.19
N ASP A 125 17.05 -0.63 15.67
CA ASP A 125 18.41 -0.98 16.06
C ASP A 125 19.25 -1.62 14.94
N THR A 126 18.79 -1.57 13.70
CA THR A 126 19.52 -2.19 12.57
C THR A 126 20.81 -1.43 12.19
N GLY A 127 20.95 -0.19 12.63
CA GLY A 127 22.17 0.62 12.49
C GLY A 127 22.67 0.70 11.05
N SER A 128 23.95 0.31 10.85
CA SER A 128 24.60 0.33 9.52
C SER A 128 24.35 -0.89 8.67
N LYS A 129 23.59 -1.89 9.16
CA LYS A 129 23.31 -3.13 8.41
C LYS A 129 22.62 -2.82 7.09
N LYS A 130 23.13 -3.36 5.99
CA LYS A 130 22.62 -3.10 4.64
C LYS A 130 21.45 -4.04 4.32
N PHE A 131 20.50 -3.57 3.49
CA PHE A 131 19.31 -4.33 3.11
C PHE A 131 19.61 -5.71 2.52
N LYS A 132 20.70 -5.84 1.75
CA LYS A 132 21.13 -7.15 1.20
C LYS A 132 21.33 -8.20 2.29
N ASP A 133 21.76 -7.79 3.48
CA ASP A 133 22.10 -8.64 4.62
C ASP A 133 20.89 -8.87 5.57
N PHE A 134 19.70 -8.37 5.19
CA PHE A 134 18.46 -8.56 5.94
C PHE A 134 17.91 -9.97 5.73
N SER A 135 17.39 -10.56 6.80
CA SER A 135 16.58 -11.77 6.71
C SER A 135 15.26 -11.47 5.95
N LEU A 136 14.57 -12.52 5.48
CA LEU A 136 13.28 -12.36 4.81
C LEU A 136 12.27 -11.58 5.70
N GLY A 137 12.19 -11.91 7.00
CA GLY A 137 11.33 -11.20 7.94
C GLY A 137 11.70 -9.72 8.11
N MET A 138 13.00 -9.39 8.15
CA MET A 138 13.45 -7.98 8.18
C MET A 138 13.07 -7.24 6.89
N LYS A 139 13.18 -7.90 5.73
CA LYS A 139 12.78 -7.31 4.44
C LYS A 139 11.26 -7.03 4.40
N GLN A 140 10.45 -7.96 4.90
CA GLN A 140 9.00 -7.78 5.02
C GLN A 140 8.65 -6.64 5.99
N ARG A 141 9.29 -6.59 7.17
CA ARG A 141 9.09 -5.51 8.14
C ARG A 141 9.48 -4.14 7.58
N LEU A 142 10.56 -4.05 6.78
CA LEU A 142 10.90 -2.79 6.11
C LEU A 142 9.83 -2.37 5.09
N GLY A 143 9.19 -3.33 4.40
CA GLY A 143 8.01 -3.08 3.56
C GLY A 143 6.85 -2.48 4.33
N LEU A 144 6.56 -3.01 5.53
CA LEU A 144 5.56 -2.44 6.42
C LEU A 144 5.95 -1.03 6.90
N ALA A 145 7.22 -0.79 7.26
CA ALA A 145 7.70 0.54 7.61
C ALA A 145 7.47 1.56 6.47
N LEU A 146 7.69 1.13 5.22
CA LEU A 146 7.41 1.99 4.06
C LEU A 146 5.92 2.31 3.90
N ALA A 147 5.02 1.37 4.21
CA ALA A 147 3.59 1.61 4.20
C ALA A 147 3.16 2.59 5.31
N LEU A 148 3.79 2.51 6.48
CA LEU A 148 3.51 3.37 7.64
C LEU A 148 4.16 4.76 7.56
N LEU A 149 5.06 4.99 6.60
CA LEU A 149 5.91 6.18 6.54
C LEU A 149 5.11 7.51 6.48
N ASN A 150 3.96 7.48 5.84
CA ASN A 150 3.07 8.66 5.72
C ASN A 150 1.98 8.68 6.80
N ARG A 151 2.08 7.85 7.84
CA ARG A 151 1.06 7.74 8.91
C ARG A 151 -0.35 7.59 8.32
N PRO A 152 -0.62 6.51 7.58
CA PRO A 152 -1.93 6.27 6.97
C PRO A 152 -3.04 6.27 8.03
N ALA A 153 -4.26 6.55 7.59
CA ALA A 153 -5.46 6.59 8.44
C ALA A 153 -5.85 5.18 8.93
#